data_099513b74325d120fd442d8afeb3c516
#
_entry.id   099513b74325d120fd442d8afeb3c516
#
_cell.length_a   1.000
_cell.length_b   1.000
_cell.length_c   1.000
_cell.angle_alpha   90.00
_cell.angle_beta   90.00
_cell.angle_gamma   90.00
#
_symmetry.space_group_name_H-M   'P 1'
#
loop_
_entity.id
_entity.type
_entity.pdbx_description
1 polymer ?
#
loop_
_entity_poly.entity_id
_entity_poly.type
_entity_poly.pdbx_seq_one_letter_code
_entity_poly.pdbx_strand_id
1 'polypeptide(L)'
;MGGYYAAAAGEPDEVCEAIRDQYRPRFAGDEPPAGPVGVAVAVADKLDTICGMFAIEQPPTGSSDPFAVRRSAIGVIAMLRLAPAGALDELIGAALDAYEAQGLAFDRAATLEGVRSFFQGRLASIARDEGVSPDTVEAVSAVGVVDPAEFLDRAHALEDARSERRELFEDLAQAYARAAHLADASLGTDVDAGLLGDAERSLLDACDRGRSRVRDALAERDFSGAISALAELKAPIDRFFDDVLVMDEDTAVRENRLRLLNRFVEVFVGVADVGALSRKK
;
A
#
# COMPACT_ATOMS: atom_id res chain seq x y z
N MET A 1 12.24 35.81 5.74
CA MET A 1 12.57 37.07 5.00
C MET A 1 11.88 37.08 3.62
N GLY A 2 11.92 35.97 2.83
CA GLY A 2 11.33 35.90 1.48
C GLY A 2 9.86 36.39 1.40
N GLY A 3 8.98 35.99 2.33
CA GLY A 3 7.59 36.44 2.37
C GLY A 3 7.46 37.95 2.56
N TYR A 4 8.33 38.60 3.31
CA TYR A 4 8.33 40.05 3.44
C TYR A 4 8.75 40.78 2.16
N TYR A 5 9.73 40.21 1.44
CA TYR A 5 10.11 40.78 0.14
C TYR A 5 9.02 40.58 -0.92
N ALA A 6 8.35 39.42 -0.91
CA ALA A 6 7.21 39.17 -1.81
C ALA A 6 6.07 40.17 -1.54
N ALA A 7 5.70 40.37 -0.27
CA ALA A 7 4.68 41.37 0.10
C ALA A 7 5.08 42.79 -0.33
N ALA A 8 6.34 43.20 -0.15
CA ALA A 8 6.86 44.48 -0.60
C ALA A 8 6.85 44.63 -2.15
N ALA A 9 6.95 43.52 -2.87
CA ALA A 9 6.85 43.47 -4.33
C ALA A 9 5.39 43.46 -4.84
N GLY A 10 4.40 43.39 -3.93
CA GLY A 10 2.98 43.41 -4.28
C GLY A 10 2.41 42.01 -4.64
N GLU A 11 3.11 40.93 -4.26
CA GLU A 11 2.60 39.58 -4.45
C GLU A 11 1.38 39.32 -3.55
N PRO A 12 0.45 38.44 -3.96
CA PRO A 12 -0.70 38.05 -3.15
C PRO A 12 -0.29 37.47 -1.79
N ASP A 13 -1.12 37.66 -0.77
CA ASP A 13 -0.86 37.15 0.60
C ASP A 13 -0.57 35.64 0.60
N GLU A 14 -1.31 34.87 -0.20
CA GLU A 14 -1.15 33.43 -0.34
C GLU A 14 0.28 33.04 -0.81
N VAL A 15 0.85 33.80 -1.76
CA VAL A 15 2.23 33.61 -2.24
C VAL A 15 3.23 33.96 -1.15
N CYS A 16 2.98 35.06 -0.44
CA CYS A 16 3.86 35.51 0.67
C CYS A 16 3.90 34.48 1.80
N GLU A 17 2.76 33.88 2.12
CA GLU A 17 2.62 32.84 3.12
C GLU A 17 3.28 31.54 2.68
N ALA A 18 3.06 31.09 1.44
CA ALA A 18 3.70 29.91 0.89
C ALA A 18 5.24 30.02 0.93
N ILE A 19 5.81 31.16 0.55
CA ILE A 19 7.26 31.42 0.64
C ILE A 19 7.76 31.39 2.09
N ARG A 20 6.98 31.92 3.04
CA ARG A 20 7.34 31.91 4.46
C ARG A 20 7.35 30.51 5.05
N ASP A 21 6.37 29.71 4.67
CA ASP A 21 6.05 28.43 5.33
C ASP A 21 6.54 27.20 4.54
N GLN A 22 7.24 27.37 3.38
CA GLN A 22 7.70 26.27 2.51
C GLN A 22 8.52 25.17 3.23
N TYR A 23 9.23 25.54 4.31
CA TYR A 23 10.03 24.58 5.08
C TYR A 23 9.22 23.77 6.10
N ARG A 24 7.94 24.11 6.32
CA ARG A 24 7.08 23.35 7.23
C ARG A 24 6.62 22.01 6.60
N PRO A 25 6.33 21.00 7.43
CA PRO A 25 6.73 20.89 8.83
C PRO A 25 8.23 20.69 8.96
N ARG A 26 8.86 21.34 9.98
CA ARG A 26 10.33 21.33 10.19
C ARG A 26 10.77 20.18 11.09
N PHE A 27 9.85 19.61 11.87
CA PHE A 27 10.07 18.49 12.79
C PHE A 27 8.76 17.72 13.00
N ALA A 28 8.84 16.55 13.62
CA ALA A 28 7.64 15.76 13.92
C ALA A 28 6.71 16.54 14.87
N GLY A 29 5.44 16.69 14.50
CA GLY A 29 4.44 17.47 15.22
C GLY A 29 4.43 18.98 14.95
N ASP A 30 5.30 19.49 14.04
CA ASP A 30 5.18 20.87 13.54
C ASP A 30 3.94 20.98 12.62
N GLU A 31 3.25 22.12 12.65
CA GLU A 31 2.11 22.37 11.83
C GLU A 31 2.50 22.46 10.34
N PRO A 32 1.72 21.86 9.43
CA PRO A 32 1.92 22.03 7.99
C PRO A 32 1.66 23.49 7.57
N PRO A 33 2.08 23.89 6.36
CA PRO A 33 1.68 25.18 5.80
C PRO A 33 0.16 25.32 5.72
N ALA A 34 -0.32 26.53 5.93
CA ALA A 34 -1.73 26.84 5.74
C ALA A 34 -2.08 26.91 4.25
N GLY A 35 -3.25 26.37 3.88
CA GLY A 35 -3.79 26.45 2.52
C GLY A 35 -3.10 25.59 1.47
N PRO A 36 -3.76 25.38 0.32
CA PRO A 36 -3.32 24.44 -0.70
C PRO A 36 -2.02 24.89 -1.40
N VAL A 37 -1.80 26.17 -1.62
CA VAL A 37 -0.58 26.68 -2.27
C VAL A 37 0.64 26.45 -1.36
N GLY A 38 0.52 26.72 -0.06
CA GLY A 38 1.57 26.48 0.92
C GLY A 38 1.96 24.99 0.99
N VAL A 39 0.94 24.11 1.02
CA VAL A 39 1.15 22.65 1.01
C VAL A 39 1.83 22.20 -0.28
N ALA A 40 1.36 22.65 -1.44
CA ALA A 40 1.95 22.27 -2.73
C ALA A 40 3.42 22.66 -2.84
N VAL A 41 3.77 23.89 -2.44
CA VAL A 41 5.16 24.39 -2.44
C VAL A 41 6.04 23.60 -1.47
N ALA A 42 5.54 23.32 -0.26
CA ALA A 42 6.30 22.57 0.75
C ALA A 42 6.49 21.08 0.37
N VAL A 43 5.51 20.46 -0.27
CA VAL A 43 5.63 19.09 -0.81
C VAL A 43 6.65 19.07 -1.95
N ALA A 44 6.56 20.02 -2.88
CA ALA A 44 7.50 20.11 -4.00
C ALA A 44 8.95 20.30 -3.54
N ASP A 45 9.21 21.24 -2.61
CA ASP A 45 10.55 21.49 -2.04
C ASP A 45 11.16 20.23 -1.38
N LYS A 46 10.33 19.50 -0.63
CA LYS A 46 10.79 18.29 0.05
C LYS A 46 11.00 17.13 -0.92
N LEU A 47 10.10 16.94 -1.89
CA LEU A 47 10.25 15.90 -2.90
C LEU A 47 11.43 16.17 -3.84
N ASP A 48 11.66 17.41 -4.23
CA ASP A 48 12.85 17.79 -4.98
C ASP A 48 14.11 17.34 -4.25
N THR A 49 14.27 17.71 -2.97
CA THR A 49 15.42 17.28 -2.16
C THR A 49 15.53 15.76 -2.06
N ILE A 50 14.43 15.05 -1.79
CA ILE A 50 14.43 13.58 -1.65
C ILE A 50 14.85 12.93 -2.97
N CYS A 51 14.16 13.24 -4.07
CA CYS A 51 14.42 12.66 -5.38
C CYS A 51 15.83 13.00 -5.88
N GLY A 52 16.30 14.24 -5.66
CA GLY A 52 17.64 14.67 -6.02
C GLY A 52 18.73 13.86 -5.30
N MET A 53 18.58 13.62 -4.00
CA MET A 53 19.56 12.83 -3.24
C MET A 53 19.62 11.37 -3.72
N PHE A 54 18.50 10.78 -4.11
CA PHE A 54 18.47 9.45 -4.70
C PHE A 54 19.05 9.45 -6.12
N ALA A 55 18.75 10.45 -6.94
CA ALA A 55 19.26 10.57 -8.30
C ALA A 55 20.79 10.73 -8.38
N ILE A 56 21.40 11.36 -7.37
CA ILE A 56 22.87 11.47 -7.27
C ILE A 56 23.50 10.35 -6.42
N GLU A 57 22.78 9.26 -6.17
CA GLU A 57 23.25 8.09 -5.42
C GLU A 57 23.72 8.41 -3.98
N GLN A 58 23.11 9.39 -3.34
CA GLN A 58 23.39 9.78 -1.95
C GLN A 58 22.15 9.67 -1.03
N PRO A 59 21.46 8.51 -1.02
CA PRO A 59 20.33 8.32 -0.12
C PRO A 59 20.78 8.36 1.34
N PRO A 60 19.88 8.69 2.29
CA PRO A 60 20.22 8.68 3.70
C PRO A 60 20.56 7.25 4.17
N THR A 61 21.71 7.10 4.83
CA THR A 61 22.16 5.82 5.42
C THR A 61 21.96 5.80 6.92
N GLY A 62 21.93 4.61 7.56
CA GLY A 62 21.70 4.37 8.99
C GLY A 62 21.89 5.58 9.93
N SER A 63 23.10 6.07 10.12
CA SER A 63 23.43 7.19 11.01
C SER A 63 23.61 8.53 10.28
N SER A 64 23.68 8.56 8.92
CA SER A 64 23.96 9.78 8.15
C SER A 64 22.72 10.24 7.39
N ASP A 65 22.28 11.47 7.67
CA ASP A 65 21.19 12.16 6.99
C ASP A 65 21.46 13.69 6.99
N PRO A 66 22.53 14.15 6.32
CA PRO A 66 22.96 15.55 6.41
C PRO A 66 21.95 16.53 5.81
N PHE A 67 21.10 16.06 4.88
CA PHE A 67 20.08 16.86 4.21
C PHE A 67 18.66 16.67 4.80
N ALA A 68 18.55 15.97 5.94
CA ALA A 68 17.29 15.71 6.64
C ALA A 68 16.22 15.06 5.76
N VAL A 69 16.62 14.18 4.84
CA VAL A 69 15.76 13.49 3.86
C VAL A 69 14.66 12.68 4.56
N ARG A 70 15.00 12.01 5.69
CA ARG A 70 14.00 11.28 6.50
C ARG A 70 12.94 12.20 7.08
N ARG A 71 13.35 13.35 7.57
CA ARG A 71 12.42 14.36 8.12
C ARG A 71 11.55 14.94 7.03
N SER A 72 12.13 15.20 5.86
CA SER A 72 11.39 15.66 4.68
C SER A 72 10.33 14.65 4.26
N ALA A 73 10.63 13.35 4.23
CA ALA A 73 9.67 12.31 3.91
C ALA A 73 8.51 12.23 4.92
N ILE A 74 8.80 12.33 6.23
CA ILE A 74 7.75 12.37 7.27
C ILE A 74 6.87 13.61 7.05
N GLY A 75 7.46 14.75 6.69
CA GLY A 75 6.71 15.97 6.37
C GLY A 75 5.81 15.82 5.15
N VAL A 76 6.29 15.19 4.07
CA VAL A 76 5.47 14.88 2.88
C VAL A 76 4.31 13.96 3.26
N ILE A 77 4.57 12.87 3.99
CA ILE A 77 3.53 11.94 4.46
C ILE A 77 2.46 12.68 5.28
N ALA A 78 2.86 13.51 6.24
CA ALA A 78 1.93 14.26 7.08
C ALA A 78 1.04 15.22 6.27
N MET A 79 1.62 15.92 5.30
CA MET A 79 0.88 16.84 4.42
C MET A 79 -0.09 16.12 3.51
N LEU A 80 0.33 15.02 2.87
CA LEU A 80 -0.53 14.26 1.95
C LEU A 80 -1.67 13.52 2.66
N ARG A 81 -1.52 13.18 3.93
CA ARG A 81 -2.62 12.66 4.76
C ARG A 81 -3.71 13.71 5.03
N LEU A 82 -3.33 14.96 5.24
CA LEU A 82 -4.25 16.04 5.61
C LEU A 82 -4.90 16.71 4.39
N ALA A 83 -4.14 16.86 3.31
CA ALA A 83 -4.57 17.52 2.10
C ALA A 83 -3.96 16.82 0.88
N PRO A 84 -4.67 15.88 0.24
CA PRO A 84 -4.16 15.20 -0.94
C PRO A 84 -3.83 16.19 -2.04
N ALA A 85 -2.54 16.35 -2.36
CA ALA A 85 -2.06 17.21 -3.43
C ALA A 85 -1.78 16.43 -4.73
N GLY A 86 -2.18 15.17 -4.78
CA GLY A 86 -1.93 14.20 -5.85
C GLY A 86 -1.41 12.88 -5.31
N ALA A 87 -1.37 11.84 -6.16
CA ALA A 87 -0.78 10.57 -5.80
C ALA A 87 0.74 10.71 -5.62
N LEU A 88 1.30 10.15 -4.55
CA LEU A 88 2.73 10.28 -4.25
C LEU A 88 3.62 9.81 -5.42
N ASP A 89 3.25 8.72 -6.09
CA ASP A 89 3.98 8.21 -7.26
C ASP A 89 4.03 9.22 -8.43
N GLU A 90 2.93 9.93 -8.68
CA GLU A 90 2.86 10.98 -9.71
C GLU A 90 3.76 12.18 -9.34
N LEU A 91 3.74 12.55 -8.07
CA LEU A 91 4.57 13.66 -7.56
C LEU A 91 6.06 13.32 -7.60
N ILE A 92 6.44 12.08 -7.26
CA ILE A 92 7.82 11.58 -7.42
C ILE A 92 8.19 11.59 -8.91
N GLY A 93 7.31 11.08 -9.78
CA GLY A 93 7.50 11.09 -11.24
C GLY A 93 7.78 12.49 -11.77
N ALA A 94 6.98 13.48 -11.38
CA ALA A 94 7.16 14.88 -11.79
C ALA A 94 8.49 15.48 -11.31
N ALA A 95 8.96 15.15 -10.10
CA ALA A 95 10.26 15.59 -9.61
C ALA A 95 11.40 14.97 -10.42
N LEU A 96 11.33 13.69 -10.79
CA LEU A 96 12.33 13.04 -11.63
C LEU A 96 12.33 13.60 -13.05
N ASP A 97 11.16 13.90 -13.64
CA ASP A 97 11.05 14.56 -14.94
C ASP A 97 11.74 15.92 -14.94
N ALA A 98 11.63 16.67 -13.85
CA ALA A 98 12.31 17.97 -13.72
C ALA A 98 13.84 17.82 -13.71
N TYR A 99 14.41 16.78 -13.08
CA TYR A 99 15.84 16.50 -13.12
C TYR A 99 16.32 16.06 -14.49
N GLU A 100 15.56 15.22 -15.20
CA GLU A 100 15.87 14.84 -16.59
C GLU A 100 15.87 16.07 -17.51
N ALA A 101 14.88 16.95 -17.37
CA ALA A 101 14.79 18.19 -18.14
C ALA A 101 15.96 19.14 -17.87
N GLN A 102 16.58 19.10 -16.69
CA GLN A 102 17.80 19.84 -16.35
C GLN A 102 19.07 19.16 -16.87
N GLY A 103 18.97 17.98 -17.46
CA GLY A 103 20.11 17.25 -18.02
C GLY A 103 20.90 16.42 -17.01
N LEU A 104 20.35 16.15 -15.81
CA LEU A 104 20.96 15.25 -14.86
C LEU A 104 20.87 13.80 -15.40
N ALA A 105 22.01 13.12 -15.48
CA ALA A 105 22.07 11.73 -15.90
C ALA A 105 21.94 10.81 -14.66
N PHE A 106 20.91 9.98 -14.60
CA PHE A 106 20.69 9.00 -13.54
C PHE A 106 19.84 7.83 -14.04
N ASP A 107 19.83 6.71 -13.31
CA ASP A 107 18.92 5.60 -13.58
C ASP A 107 17.54 5.91 -12.98
N ARG A 108 16.60 6.36 -13.85
CA ARG A 108 15.25 6.75 -13.45
C ARG A 108 14.49 5.60 -12.76
N ALA A 109 14.59 4.37 -13.29
CA ALA A 109 13.84 3.25 -12.75
C ALA A 109 14.36 2.85 -11.35
N ALA A 110 15.68 2.75 -11.20
CA ALA A 110 16.31 2.47 -9.91
C ALA A 110 16.06 3.60 -8.90
N THR A 111 16.08 4.86 -9.33
CA THR A 111 15.81 6.03 -8.46
C THR A 111 14.37 6.02 -7.99
N LEU A 112 13.39 5.82 -8.87
CA LEU A 112 11.97 5.73 -8.53
C LEU A 112 11.73 4.62 -7.49
N GLU A 113 12.25 3.43 -7.74
CA GLU A 113 12.10 2.30 -6.82
C GLU A 113 12.78 2.55 -5.47
N GLY A 114 13.95 3.18 -5.48
CA GLY A 114 14.65 3.58 -4.26
C GLY A 114 13.84 4.57 -3.42
N VAL A 115 13.25 5.59 -4.05
CA VAL A 115 12.40 6.59 -3.37
C VAL A 115 11.12 5.93 -2.85
N ARG A 116 10.45 5.07 -3.62
CA ARG A 116 9.25 4.31 -3.19
C ARG A 116 9.56 3.45 -1.97
N SER A 117 10.60 2.65 -2.03
CA SER A 117 11.05 1.81 -0.91
C SER A 117 11.37 2.63 0.34
N PHE A 118 11.96 3.81 0.17
CA PHE A 118 12.25 4.72 1.26
C PHE A 118 10.96 5.25 1.92
N PHE A 119 9.96 5.68 1.13
CA PHE A 119 8.65 6.08 1.66
C PHE A 119 7.92 4.92 2.33
N GLN A 120 7.92 3.73 1.74
CA GLN A 120 7.36 2.52 2.35
C GLN A 120 7.94 2.25 3.74
N GLY A 121 9.26 2.32 3.88
CA GLY A 121 9.91 2.17 5.18
C GLY A 121 9.47 3.23 6.21
N ARG A 122 9.15 4.45 5.79
CA ARG A 122 8.62 5.51 6.68
C ARG A 122 7.16 5.27 7.05
N LEU A 123 6.33 4.90 6.09
CA LEU A 123 4.93 4.53 6.33
C LEU A 123 4.81 3.35 7.30
N ALA A 124 5.63 2.31 7.10
CA ALA A 124 5.71 1.17 8.01
C ALA A 124 6.13 1.57 9.45
N SER A 125 7.03 2.56 9.59
CA SER A 125 7.40 3.08 10.91
C SER A 125 6.25 3.84 11.56
N ILE A 126 5.59 4.73 10.81
CA ILE A 126 4.46 5.54 11.29
C ILE A 126 3.30 4.63 11.71
N ALA A 127 2.94 3.62 10.91
CA ALA A 127 1.88 2.67 11.25
C ALA A 127 2.16 1.96 12.59
N ARG A 128 3.42 1.52 12.82
CA ARG A 128 3.82 0.92 14.10
C ARG A 128 3.75 1.91 15.27
N ASP A 129 4.16 3.14 15.06
CA ASP A 129 4.08 4.20 16.08
C ASP A 129 2.61 4.55 16.41
N GLU A 130 1.69 4.35 15.45
CA GLU A 130 0.23 4.47 15.61
C GLU A 130 -0.44 3.20 16.18
N GLY A 131 0.33 2.18 16.54
CA GLY A 131 -0.14 0.98 17.25
C GLY A 131 -0.48 -0.21 16.35
N VAL A 132 -0.22 -0.14 15.04
CA VAL A 132 -0.43 -1.27 14.12
C VAL A 132 0.63 -2.33 14.36
N SER A 133 0.22 -3.59 14.49
CA SER A 133 1.12 -4.72 14.73
C SER A 133 2.10 -4.96 13.56
N PRO A 134 3.31 -5.46 13.84
CA PRO A 134 4.32 -5.71 12.80
C PRO A 134 3.83 -6.61 11.66
N ASP A 135 3.03 -7.62 11.99
CA ASP A 135 2.50 -8.57 11.01
C ASP A 135 1.47 -7.91 10.07
N THR A 136 0.62 -7.02 10.61
CA THR A 136 -0.30 -6.21 9.80
C THR A 136 0.46 -5.24 8.89
N VAL A 137 1.50 -4.59 9.41
CA VAL A 137 2.35 -3.70 8.61
C VAL A 137 3.03 -4.46 7.48
N GLU A 138 3.56 -5.68 7.74
CA GLU A 138 4.16 -6.54 6.70
C GLU A 138 3.13 -6.92 5.63
N ALA A 139 1.92 -7.35 6.04
CA ALA A 139 0.84 -7.73 5.14
C ALA A 139 0.40 -6.59 4.20
N VAL A 140 0.30 -5.37 4.72
CA VAL A 140 -0.08 -4.19 3.90
C VAL A 140 1.09 -3.71 3.04
N SER A 141 2.32 -3.74 3.56
CA SER A 141 3.52 -3.35 2.80
C SER A 141 3.74 -4.20 1.55
N ALA A 142 3.37 -5.48 1.61
CA ALA A 142 3.48 -6.41 0.48
C ALA A 142 2.60 -6.02 -0.73
N VAL A 143 1.56 -5.20 -0.53
CA VAL A 143 0.71 -4.69 -1.63
C VAL A 143 1.45 -3.65 -2.49
N GLY A 144 2.49 -3.02 -1.95
CA GLY A 144 3.30 -2.04 -2.69
C GLY A 144 2.68 -0.64 -2.77
N VAL A 145 1.62 -0.36 -2.00
CA VAL A 145 1.02 0.98 -1.93
C VAL A 145 1.96 1.92 -1.21
N VAL A 146 2.18 3.11 -1.77
CA VAL A 146 2.99 4.19 -1.20
C VAL A 146 2.20 5.47 -0.93
N ASP A 147 0.92 5.55 -1.36
CA ASP A 147 0.05 6.66 -0.98
C ASP A 147 -0.14 6.67 0.55
N PRO A 148 0.22 7.77 1.24
CA PRO A 148 0.24 7.79 2.70
C PRO A 148 -1.11 7.55 3.35
N ALA A 149 -2.18 8.14 2.83
CA ALA A 149 -3.51 7.99 3.39
C ALA A 149 -4.01 6.56 3.15
N GLU A 150 -3.86 6.06 1.92
CA GLU A 150 -4.29 4.71 1.57
C GLU A 150 -3.56 3.63 2.39
N PHE A 151 -2.23 3.74 2.51
CA PHE A 151 -1.44 2.78 3.28
C PHE A 151 -1.88 2.71 4.74
N LEU A 152 -2.02 3.86 5.40
CA LEU A 152 -2.35 3.92 6.82
C LEU A 152 -3.80 3.54 7.09
N ASP A 153 -4.75 4.00 6.27
CA ASP A 153 -6.16 3.63 6.40
C ASP A 153 -6.35 2.12 6.23
N ARG A 154 -5.65 1.51 5.27
CA ARG A 154 -5.63 0.07 5.03
C ARG A 154 -5.01 -0.70 6.21
N ALA A 155 -3.90 -0.20 6.76
CA ALA A 155 -3.22 -0.82 7.89
C ALA A 155 -4.10 -0.79 9.16
N HIS A 156 -4.74 0.34 9.45
CA HIS A 156 -5.66 0.46 10.57
C HIS A 156 -6.90 -0.43 10.38
N ALA A 157 -7.52 -0.42 9.21
CA ALA A 157 -8.69 -1.26 8.94
C ALA A 157 -8.38 -2.76 9.14
N LEU A 158 -7.20 -3.23 8.71
CA LEU A 158 -6.78 -4.63 8.91
C LEU A 158 -6.48 -4.93 10.39
N GLU A 159 -5.82 -4.01 11.11
CA GLU A 159 -5.54 -4.19 12.53
C GLU A 159 -6.82 -4.23 13.36
N ASP A 160 -7.77 -3.35 13.10
CA ASP A 160 -9.07 -3.30 13.77
C ASP A 160 -9.86 -4.60 13.54
N ALA A 161 -9.95 -5.05 12.28
CA ALA A 161 -10.64 -6.29 11.94
C ALA A 161 -10.01 -7.52 12.60
N ARG A 162 -8.66 -7.55 12.71
CA ARG A 162 -7.93 -8.61 13.40
C ARG A 162 -8.13 -8.57 14.91
N SER A 163 -8.15 -7.38 15.50
CA SER A 163 -8.36 -7.24 16.95
C SER A 163 -9.78 -7.68 17.37
N GLU A 164 -10.78 -7.40 16.53
CA GLU A 164 -12.18 -7.79 16.77
C GLU A 164 -12.44 -9.28 16.53
N ARG A 165 -11.78 -9.90 15.55
CA ARG A 165 -12.06 -11.28 15.08
C ARG A 165 -10.77 -12.09 14.91
N ARG A 166 -9.96 -12.13 15.93
CA ARG A 166 -8.60 -12.67 15.88
C ARG A 166 -8.53 -14.10 15.36
N GLU A 167 -9.31 -15.02 15.96
CA GLU A 167 -9.31 -16.43 15.57
C GLU A 167 -9.69 -16.62 14.10
N LEU A 168 -10.69 -15.86 13.61
CA LEU A 168 -11.12 -15.93 12.23
C LEU A 168 -9.98 -15.55 11.26
N PHE A 169 -9.24 -14.47 11.57
CA PHE A 169 -8.14 -14.02 10.70
C PHE A 169 -6.90 -14.91 10.79
N GLU A 170 -6.61 -15.49 11.96
CA GLU A 170 -5.53 -16.48 12.11
C GLU A 170 -5.84 -17.75 11.28
N ASP A 171 -7.05 -18.25 11.35
CA ASP A 171 -7.49 -19.42 10.56
C ASP A 171 -7.53 -19.11 9.06
N LEU A 172 -8.04 -17.94 8.67
CA LEU A 172 -8.08 -17.52 7.27
C LEU A 172 -6.65 -17.40 6.69
N ALA A 173 -5.71 -16.87 7.48
CA ALA A 173 -4.31 -16.79 7.09
C ALA A 173 -3.68 -18.18 6.88
N GLN A 174 -4.02 -19.16 7.72
CA GLN A 174 -3.57 -20.54 7.55
C GLN A 174 -4.16 -21.19 6.29
N ALA A 175 -5.46 -21.00 6.06
CA ALA A 175 -6.15 -21.50 4.86
C ALA A 175 -5.58 -20.85 3.59
N TYR A 176 -5.33 -19.54 3.62
CA TYR A 176 -4.68 -18.81 2.53
C TYR A 176 -3.27 -19.35 2.25
N ALA A 177 -2.44 -19.51 3.29
CA ALA A 177 -1.08 -20.02 3.13
C ALA A 177 -1.08 -21.43 2.52
N ARG A 178 -2.01 -22.31 2.95
CA ARG A 178 -2.20 -23.64 2.37
C ARG A 178 -2.63 -23.57 0.91
N ALA A 179 -3.59 -22.72 0.58
CA ALA A 179 -4.06 -22.52 -0.78
C ALA A 179 -2.94 -21.98 -1.69
N ALA A 180 -2.21 -20.95 -1.24
CA ALA A 180 -1.10 -20.36 -1.99
C ALA A 180 0.07 -21.33 -2.21
N HIS A 181 0.31 -22.25 -1.25
CA HIS A 181 1.33 -23.29 -1.41
C HIS A 181 0.95 -24.35 -2.46
N LEU A 182 -0.33 -24.67 -2.58
CA LEU A 182 -0.84 -25.64 -3.55
C LEU A 182 -1.10 -25.00 -4.93
N ALA A 183 -1.38 -23.71 -4.96
CA ALA A 183 -1.71 -22.96 -6.16
C ALA A 183 -0.58 -23.05 -7.19
N ASP A 184 -0.96 -23.18 -8.47
CA ASP A 184 -0.04 -23.17 -9.62
C ASP A 184 -0.48 -22.07 -10.58
N ALA A 185 0.20 -20.92 -10.50
CA ALA A 185 -0.13 -19.75 -11.32
C ALA A 185 -0.05 -20.03 -12.83
N SER A 186 0.71 -21.03 -13.29
CA SER A 186 0.83 -21.39 -14.70
C SER A 186 -0.48 -21.93 -15.29
N LEU A 187 -1.37 -22.47 -14.44
CA LEU A 187 -2.68 -22.99 -14.84
C LEU A 187 -3.75 -21.91 -15.04
N GLY A 188 -3.50 -20.67 -14.57
CA GLY A 188 -4.47 -19.59 -14.60
C GLY A 188 -5.62 -19.76 -13.61
N THR A 189 -6.74 -19.05 -13.85
CA THR A 189 -7.91 -19.00 -12.97
C THR A 189 -9.22 -19.41 -13.66
N ASP A 190 -9.13 -19.98 -14.87
CA ASP A 190 -10.30 -20.38 -15.66
C ASP A 190 -10.79 -21.76 -15.22
N VAL A 191 -11.84 -21.77 -14.41
CA VAL A 191 -12.39 -22.97 -13.75
C VAL A 191 -13.52 -23.57 -14.60
N ASP A 192 -13.43 -24.87 -14.93
CA ASP A 192 -14.52 -25.61 -15.55
C ASP A 192 -15.58 -26.00 -14.51
N ALA A 193 -16.73 -25.34 -14.56
CA ALA A 193 -17.85 -25.58 -13.65
C ALA A 193 -18.46 -27.00 -13.79
N GLY A 194 -18.25 -27.68 -14.93
CA GLY A 194 -18.72 -29.02 -15.17
C GLY A 194 -18.01 -30.10 -14.34
N LEU A 195 -16.77 -29.81 -13.89
CA LEU A 195 -15.95 -30.71 -13.08
C LEU A 195 -16.07 -30.45 -11.58
N LEU A 196 -16.91 -29.51 -11.13
CA LEU A 196 -17.01 -29.13 -9.73
C LEU A 196 -18.08 -29.91 -8.97
N GLY A 197 -17.72 -30.38 -7.77
CA GLY A 197 -18.64 -30.83 -6.73
C GLY A 197 -19.24 -29.65 -5.95
N ASP A 198 -20.08 -29.96 -4.94
CA ASP A 198 -20.81 -28.94 -4.18
C ASP A 198 -19.90 -28.00 -3.38
N ALA A 199 -18.87 -28.52 -2.71
CA ALA A 199 -17.93 -27.71 -1.95
C ALA A 199 -17.11 -26.79 -2.85
N GLU A 200 -16.67 -27.31 -4.01
CA GLU A 200 -15.92 -26.57 -5.01
C GLU A 200 -16.75 -25.44 -5.65
N ARG A 201 -18.02 -25.71 -5.98
CA ARG A 201 -18.97 -24.67 -6.46
C ARG A 201 -19.20 -23.60 -5.43
N SER A 202 -19.40 -24.00 -4.15
CA SER A 202 -19.57 -23.05 -3.05
C SER A 202 -18.37 -22.11 -2.91
N LEU A 203 -17.14 -22.63 -3.06
CA LEU A 203 -15.92 -21.83 -3.03
C LEU A 203 -15.81 -20.91 -4.26
N LEU A 204 -16.12 -21.42 -5.46
CA LEU A 204 -16.11 -20.61 -6.69
C LEU A 204 -17.06 -19.41 -6.58
N ASP A 205 -18.30 -19.67 -6.16
CA ASP A 205 -19.32 -18.62 -5.96
C ASP A 205 -18.89 -17.59 -4.90
N ALA A 206 -18.24 -18.05 -3.84
CA ALA A 206 -17.71 -17.17 -2.80
C ALA A 206 -16.54 -16.29 -3.34
N CYS A 207 -15.62 -16.87 -4.13
CA CYS A 207 -14.54 -16.13 -4.75
C CYS A 207 -15.07 -15.05 -5.71
N ASP A 208 -16.09 -15.36 -6.52
CA ASP A 208 -16.66 -14.41 -7.48
C ASP A 208 -17.34 -13.24 -6.79
N ARG A 209 -18.14 -13.52 -5.77
CA ARG A 209 -18.75 -12.47 -4.94
C ARG A 209 -17.70 -11.67 -4.20
N GLY A 210 -16.72 -12.34 -3.60
CA GLY A 210 -15.62 -11.71 -2.86
C GLY A 210 -14.82 -10.75 -3.75
N ARG A 211 -14.42 -11.21 -4.95
CA ARG A 211 -13.69 -10.37 -5.93
C ARG A 211 -14.46 -9.10 -6.31
N SER A 212 -15.77 -9.23 -6.59
CA SER A 212 -16.58 -8.05 -6.95
C SER A 212 -16.65 -7.07 -5.78
N ARG A 213 -16.94 -7.55 -4.58
CA ARG A 213 -17.05 -6.69 -3.38
C ARG A 213 -15.72 -6.04 -3.00
N VAL A 214 -14.61 -6.79 -3.07
CA VAL A 214 -13.26 -6.24 -2.84
C VAL A 214 -12.95 -5.14 -3.84
N ARG A 215 -13.18 -5.39 -5.14
CA ARG A 215 -12.93 -4.39 -6.18
C ARG A 215 -13.75 -3.11 -5.94
N ASP A 216 -15.05 -3.25 -5.67
CA ASP A 216 -15.96 -2.13 -5.50
C ASP A 216 -15.60 -1.34 -4.21
N ALA A 217 -15.28 -2.04 -3.11
CA ALA A 217 -14.84 -1.43 -1.87
C ALA A 217 -13.48 -0.68 -2.01
N LEU A 218 -12.51 -1.26 -2.73
CA LEU A 218 -11.23 -0.60 -2.99
C LEU A 218 -11.41 0.66 -3.85
N ALA A 219 -12.32 0.64 -4.83
CA ALA A 219 -12.62 1.81 -5.66
C ALA A 219 -13.23 2.96 -4.83
N GLU A 220 -13.98 2.64 -3.77
CA GLU A 220 -14.57 3.59 -2.83
C GLU A 220 -13.64 3.90 -1.63
N ARG A 221 -12.43 3.32 -1.58
CA ARG A 221 -11.50 3.38 -0.45
C ARG A 221 -12.10 2.85 0.87
N ASP A 222 -13.08 1.97 0.78
CA ASP A 222 -13.67 1.23 1.91
C ASP A 222 -12.82 -0.01 2.24
N PHE A 223 -11.70 0.19 2.92
CA PHE A 223 -10.79 -0.90 3.29
C PHE A 223 -11.43 -1.87 4.30
N SER A 224 -12.29 -1.38 5.18
CA SER A 224 -13.04 -2.22 6.12
C SER A 224 -14.01 -3.14 5.39
N GLY A 225 -14.70 -2.63 4.38
CA GLY A 225 -15.57 -3.42 3.51
C GLY A 225 -14.79 -4.46 2.69
N ALA A 226 -13.63 -4.10 2.14
CA ALA A 226 -12.76 -5.03 1.43
C ALA A 226 -12.29 -6.17 2.35
N ILE A 227 -11.81 -5.86 3.54
CA ILE A 227 -11.35 -6.85 4.54
C ILE A 227 -12.51 -7.74 5.02
N SER A 228 -13.70 -7.17 5.20
CA SER A 228 -14.89 -7.94 5.55
C SER A 228 -15.29 -8.92 4.45
N ALA A 229 -15.14 -8.54 3.18
CA ALA A 229 -15.38 -9.44 2.06
C ALA A 229 -14.38 -10.62 2.04
N LEU A 230 -13.11 -10.40 2.41
CA LEU A 230 -12.12 -11.47 2.55
C LEU A 230 -12.50 -12.44 3.69
N ALA A 231 -12.99 -11.92 4.80
CA ALA A 231 -13.37 -12.73 5.96
C ALA A 231 -14.51 -13.73 5.64
N GLU A 232 -15.39 -13.40 4.69
CA GLU A 232 -16.47 -14.28 4.25
C GLU A 232 -16.00 -15.52 3.46
N LEU A 233 -14.74 -15.51 2.98
CA LEU A 233 -14.15 -16.65 2.28
C LEU A 233 -13.74 -17.79 3.24
N LYS A 234 -13.68 -17.54 4.56
CA LYS A 234 -13.20 -18.51 5.56
C LYS A 234 -14.02 -19.81 5.53
N ALA A 235 -15.35 -19.73 5.67
CA ALA A 235 -16.19 -20.92 5.72
C ALA A 235 -16.20 -21.71 4.40
N PRO A 236 -16.27 -21.10 3.20
CA PRO A 236 -16.15 -21.82 1.93
C PRO A 236 -14.80 -22.53 1.74
N ILE A 237 -13.70 -21.91 2.10
CA ILE A 237 -12.36 -22.52 1.92
C ILE A 237 -12.12 -23.67 2.92
N ASP A 238 -12.61 -23.54 4.15
CA ASP A 238 -12.54 -24.64 5.13
C ASP A 238 -13.30 -25.86 4.61
N ARG A 239 -14.58 -25.67 4.22
CA ARG A 239 -15.38 -26.74 3.67
C ARG A 239 -14.72 -27.39 2.45
N PHE A 240 -14.10 -26.59 1.58
CA PHE A 240 -13.34 -27.12 0.44
C PHE A 240 -12.20 -28.03 0.89
N PHE A 241 -11.40 -27.60 1.86
CA PHE A 241 -10.28 -28.41 2.34
C PHE A 241 -10.69 -29.64 3.16
N ASP A 242 -11.87 -29.62 3.77
CA ASP A 242 -12.42 -30.73 4.54
C ASP A 242 -13.04 -31.81 3.62
N ASP A 243 -13.74 -31.39 2.57
CA ASP A 243 -14.52 -32.26 1.71
C ASP A 243 -13.78 -32.70 0.44
N VAL A 244 -12.69 -31.99 0.03
CA VAL A 244 -12.06 -32.17 -1.27
C VAL A 244 -10.59 -32.60 -1.19
N LEU A 245 -10.25 -33.71 -1.80
CA LEU A 245 -8.86 -34.13 -2.00
C LEU A 245 -8.26 -33.36 -3.20
N VAL A 246 -7.55 -32.26 -2.95
CA VAL A 246 -7.03 -31.36 -4.00
C VAL A 246 -6.20 -32.11 -5.04
N MET A 247 -5.28 -32.98 -4.60
CA MET A 247 -4.37 -33.75 -5.46
C MET A 247 -5.04 -35.04 -5.94
N ASP A 248 -6.08 -34.91 -6.75
CA ASP A 248 -6.82 -36.02 -7.36
C ASP A 248 -5.95 -36.80 -8.37
N GLU A 249 -6.25 -38.12 -8.54
CA GLU A 249 -5.59 -38.95 -9.52
C GLU A 249 -5.91 -38.50 -10.96
N ASP A 250 -7.15 -38.05 -11.20
CA ASP A 250 -7.55 -37.46 -12.48
C ASP A 250 -6.89 -36.09 -12.65
N THR A 251 -6.08 -35.97 -13.69
CA THR A 251 -5.32 -34.76 -14.00
C THR A 251 -6.24 -33.57 -14.29
N ALA A 252 -7.35 -33.77 -15.01
CA ALA A 252 -8.28 -32.68 -15.35
C ALA A 252 -8.98 -32.14 -14.11
N VAL A 253 -9.40 -33.02 -13.20
CA VAL A 253 -10.02 -32.66 -11.93
C VAL A 253 -8.99 -31.93 -11.03
N ARG A 254 -7.78 -32.48 -10.92
CA ARG A 254 -6.70 -31.88 -10.14
C ARG A 254 -6.35 -30.47 -10.62
N GLU A 255 -6.11 -30.28 -11.93
CA GLU A 255 -5.78 -28.98 -12.47
C GLU A 255 -6.91 -27.97 -12.28
N ASN A 256 -8.18 -28.40 -12.41
CA ASN A 256 -9.34 -27.56 -12.18
C ASN A 256 -9.42 -27.08 -10.72
N ARG A 257 -9.10 -27.95 -9.75
CA ARG A 257 -8.98 -27.60 -8.32
C ARG A 257 -7.84 -26.61 -8.04
N LEU A 258 -6.70 -26.77 -8.72
CA LEU A 258 -5.59 -25.81 -8.61
C LEU A 258 -5.97 -24.43 -9.20
N ARG A 259 -6.71 -24.38 -10.32
CA ARG A 259 -7.25 -23.13 -10.87
C ARG A 259 -8.23 -22.46 -9.90
N LEU A 260 -9.05 -23.25 -9.19
CA LEU A 260 -9.95 -22.72 -8.17
C LEU A 260 -9.17 -22.13 -6.97
N LEU A 261 -8.08 -22.78 -6.55
CA LEU A 261 -7.20 -22.20 -5.52
C LEU A 261 -6.48 -20.94 -6.00
N ASN A 262 -6.03 -20.87 -7.27
CA ASN A 262 -5.52 -19.64 -7.86
C ASN A 262 -6.55 -18.52 -7.77
N ARG A 263 -7.81 -18.81 -8.12
CA ARG A 263 -8.92 -17.84 -8.04
C ARG A 263 -9.19 -17.37 -6.61
N PHE A 264 -9.11 -18.27 -5.63
CA PHE A 264 -9.21 -17.91 -4.22
C PHE A 264 -8.08 -16.98 -3.79
N VAL A 265 -6.82 -17.31 -4.09
CA VAL A 265 -5.64 -16.48 -3.76
C VAL A 265 -5.74 -15.10 -4.43
N GLU A 266 -6.23 -15.04 -5.66
CA GLU A 266 -6.37 -13.78 -6.41
C GLU A 266 -7.34 -12.78 -5.76
N VAL A 267 -8.34 -13.22 -4.97
CA VAL A 267 -9.26 -12.31 -4.28
C VAL A 267 -8.55 -11.43 -3.26
N PHE A 268 -7.42 -11.89 -2.70
CA PHE A 268 -6.63 -11.16 -1.71
C PHE A 268 -5.66 -10.13 -2.33
N VAL A 269 -5.37 -10.29 -3.63
CA VAL A 269 -4.46 -9.39 -4.34
C VAL A 269 -4.98 -7.95 -4.29
N GLY A 270 -4.11 -7.03 -3.92
CA GLY A 270 -4.45 -5.61 -3.80
C GLY A 270 -5.11 -5.20 -2.47
N VAL A 271 -5.41 -6.15 -1.56
CA VAL A 271 -5.90 -5.83 -0.20
C VAL A 271 -4.78 -5.94 0.82
N ALA A 272 -4.25 -7.13 1.02
CA ALA A 272 -3.13 -7.43 1.92
C ALA A 272 -2.54 -8.81 1.62
N ASP A 273 -1.27 -9.04 1.90
CA ASP A 273 -0.69 -10.39 1.98
C ASP A 273 -1.07 -11.05 3.31
N VAL A 274 -2.23 -11.69 3.31
CA VAL A 274 -2.76 -12.36 4.51
C VAL A 274 -1.86 -13.51 4.96
N GLY A 275 -1.02 -14.06 4.07
CA GLY A 275 -0.02 -15.07 4.41
C GLY A 275 1.02 -14.57 5.41
N ALA A 276 1.32 -13.27 5.44
CA ALA A 276 2.21 -12.66 6.42
C ALA A 276 1.66 -12.78 7.86
N LEU A 277 0.33 -12.82 8.03
CA LEU A 277 -0.33 -12.91 9.34
C LEU A 277 -0.18 -14.29 10.01
N SER A 278 0.13 -15.34 9.25
CA SER A 278 0.29 -16.71 9.75
C SER A 278 1.73 -17.08 10.15
N ARG A 279 2.69 -16.23 9.82
CA ARG A 279 4.12 -16.48 10.12
C ARG A 279 4.36 -16.28 11.62
N LYS A 280 4.26 -17.37 12.40
CA LYS A 280 4.73 -17.36 13.79
C LYS A 280 6.23 -17.09 13.80
N LYS A 281 6.63 -15.99 14.43
CA LYS A 281 8.04 -15.75 14.79
C LYS A 281 8.50 -16.69 15.88
#